data_38076e51ef4dd23b24af184fd4557dc6
#
_entry.id   38076e51ef4dd23b24af184fd4557dc6
#
_cell.length_a   1.000
_cell.length_b   1.000
_cell.length_c   1.000
_cell.angle_alpha   90.00
_cell.angle_beta   90.00
_cell.angle_gamma   90.00
#
_symmetry.space_group_name_H-M   'P 1'
#
loop_
_entity.id
_entity.type
_entity.pdbx_description
1 polymer ?
#
loop_
_entity_poly.entity_id
_entity_poly.type
_entity_poly.pdbx_seq_one_letter_code
_entity_poly.pdbx_strand_id
1 'polypeptide(L)' 'MDEATPCIYADANEADADGRFWLHIHGSQRDIDQLGDRLRPGLRVLFSVQDEFEVEGTLEFDELHGTWLGRPDYSTIRYL' A
#
# COMPACT_ATOMS: atom_id res chain seq x y z
N MET A 1 -11.37 -20.51 6.25
CA MET A 1 -9.94 -20.14 6.34
C MET A 1 -9.75 -18.71 5.87
N ASP A 2 -9.10 -17.93 6.67
CA ASP A 2 -8.88 -16.52 6.32
C ASP A 2 -7.74 -16.39 5.33
N GLU A 3 -7.93 -15.51 4.36
CA GLU A 3 -6.86 -15.18 3.46
C GLU A 3 -5.83 -14.33 4.18
N ALA A 4 -4.57 -14.53 3.87
CA ALA A 4 -3.52 -13.68 4.38
C ALA A 4 -3.70 -12.26 3.81
N THR A 5 -3.45 -11.26 4.64
CA THR A 5 -3.46 -9.87 4.19
C THR A 5 -2.34 -9.67 3.18
N PRO A 6 -2.65 -9.17 1.98
CA PRO A 6 -1.61 -8.92 0.98
C PRO A 6 -0.59 -7.90 1.48
N CYS A 7 0.66 -8.11 1.12
CA CYS A 7 1.75 -7.20 1.49
C CYS A 7 2.19 -6.41 0.26
N ILE A 8 2.21 -5.09 0.39
CA ILE A 8 2.59 -4.17 -0.69
C ILE A 8 3.80 -3.36 -0.24
N TYR A 9 4.86 -3.40 -1.04
CA TYR A 9 6.04 -2.57 -0.78
C TYR A 9 5.68 -1.10 -0.91
N ALA A 10 6.18 -0.27 0.01
CA ALA A 10 5.98 1.17 -0.03
C ALA A 10 7.24 1.89 0.40
N ASP A 11 7.39 3.13 -0.09
CA ASP A 11 8.50 4.01 0.30
C ASP A 11 7.91 5.22 1.01
N ALA A 12 8.29 5.40 2.27
CA ALA A 12 7.76 6.51 3.08
C ALA A 12 8.14 7.87 2.53
N ASN A 13 9.19 7.96 1.71
CA ASN A 13 9.58 9.21 1.06
C ASN A 13 8.71 9.55 -0.13
N GLU A 14 7.93 8.58 -0.62
CA GLU A 14 7.04 8.75 -1.76
C GLU A 14 5.61 8.84 -1.24
N ALA A 15 5.26 10.00 -0.69
CA ALA A 15 3.93 10.23 -0.12
C ALA A 15 3.35 11.54 -0.62
N ASP A 16 2.01 11.59 -0.70
CA ASP A 16 1.32 12.82 -1.09
C ASP A 16 1.10 13.74 0.12
N ALA A 17 0.44 14.87 -0.10
CA ALA A 17 0.20 15.86 0.95
C ALA A 17 -0.67 15.32 2.09
N ASP A 18 -1.50 14.31 1.82
CA ASP A 18 -2.36 13.68 2.82
C ASP A 18 -1.69 12.52 3.54
N GLY A 19 -0.43 12.24 3.22
CA GLY A 19 0.31 11.15 3.85
C GLY A 19 0.05 9.78 3.23
N ARG A 20 -0.59 9.73 2.06
CA ARG A 20 -0.79 8.48 1.34
C ARG A 20 0.46 8.12 0.56
N PHE A 21 0.81 6.83 0.56
CA PHE A 21 1.98 6.36 -0.20
C PHE A 21 1.69 6.33 -1.70
N TRP A 22 2.56 6.93 -2.49
CA TRP A 22 2.54 6.77 -3.94
C TRP A 22 3.04 5.37 -4.27
N LEU A 23 2.20 4.57 -4.93
CA LEU A 23 2.53 3.19 -5.25
C LEU A 23 2.96 3.01 -6.71
N HIS A 24 3.63 4.03 -7.25
CA HIS A 24 4.11 4.02 -8.63
C HIS A 24 5.51 3.40 -8.79
N ILE A 25 6.19 3.14 -7.68
CA ILE A 25 7.54 2.57 -7.74
C ILE A 25 7.48 1.10 -8.11
N HIS A 26 8.57 0.58 -8.64
CA HIS A 26 8.61 -0.75 -9.24
C HIS A 26 8.18 -1.86 -8.27
N GLY A 27 8.68 -1.85 -7.05
CA GLY A 27 8.33 -2.87 -6.06
C GLY A 27 6.86 -2.87 -5.70
N SER A 28 6.27 -1.67 -5.57
CA SER A 28 4.84 -1.53 -5.31
C SER A 28 4.01 -2.05 -6.49
N GLN A 29 4.40 -1.69 -7.72
CA GLN A 29 3.68 -2.12 -8.91
C GLN A 29 3.70 -3.63 -9.06
N ARG A 30 4.84 -4.26 -8.79
CA ARG A 30 4.94 -5.71 -8.85
C ARG A 30 3.99 -6.38 -7.87
N ASP A 31 3.93 -5.87 -6.65
CA ASP A 31 3.06 -6.44 -5.62
C ASP A 31 1.58 -6.23 -5.95
N ILE A 32 1.24 -5.06 -6.51
CA ILE A 32 -0.13 -4.77 -6.94
C ILE A 32 -0.54 -5.71 -8.06
N ASP A 33 0.35 -5.94 -9.03
CA ASP A 33 0.05 -6.85 -10.15
C ASP A 33 -0.24 -8.27 -9.68
N GLN A 34 0.38 -8.69 -8.59
CA GLN A 34 0.17 -10.03 -8.04
C GLN A 34 -1.20 -10.19 -7.39
N LEU A 35 -1.91 -9.10 -7.11
CA LEU A 35 -3.25 -9.18 -6.52
C LEU A 35 -4.29 -9.70 -7.53
N GLY A 36 -4.07 -9.45 -8.81
CA GLY A 36 -5.01 -9.90 -9.84
C GLY A 36 -6.43 -9.41 -9.57
N ASP A 37 -7.38 -10.34 -9.53
CA ASP A 37 -8.79 -10.02 -9.36
C ASP A 37 -9.14 -9.47 -7.97
N ARG A 38 -8.23 -9.55 -7.02
CA ARG A 38 -8.44 -9.02 -5.67
C ARG A 38 -8.25 -7.51 -5.63
N LEU A 39 -7.58 -6.94 -6.63
CA LEU A 39 -7.26 -5.51 -6.67
C LEU A 39 -8.54 -4.69 -6.83
N ARG A 40 -8.81 -3.84 -5.85
CA ARG A 40 -9.94 -2.92 -5.88
C ARG A 40 -9.73 -1.79 -4.89
N PRO A 41 -10.36 -0.64 -5.11
CA PRO A 41 -10.33 0.44 -4.10
C PRO A 41 -10.90 -0.06 -2.77
N GLY A 42 -10.24 0.28 -1.68
CA GLY A 42 -10.66 -0.13 -0.35
C GLY A 42 -10.12 -1.47 0.12
N LEU A 43 -9.37 -2.19 -0.74
CA LEU A 43 -8.77 -3.44 -0.31
C LEU A 43 -7.79 -3.18 0.84
N ARG A 44 -7.96 -3.94 1.94
CA ARG A 44 -7.06 -3.83 3.08
C ARG A 44 -5.77 -4.59 2.79
N VAL A 45 -4.64 -3.94 3.03
CA VAL A 45 -3.31 -4.51 2.77
C VAL A 45 -2.35 -4.13 3.89
N LEU A 46 -1.19 -4.80 3.90
CA LEU A 46 -0.09 -4.44 4.77
C LEU A 46 0.97 -3.73 3.91
N PHE A 47 1.29 -2.48 4.26
CA PHE A 47 2.38 -1.77 3.60
C PHE A 47 3.67 -2.08 4.32
N SER A 48 4.67 -2.54 3.59
CA SER A 48 5.99 -2.84 4.12
C SER A 48 6.96 -1.74 3.67
N VAL A 49 7.40 -0.94 4.62
CA VAL A 49 8.39 0.11 4.37
C VAL A 49 9.75 -0.47 4.78
N GLN A 50 10.59 -0.70 3.79
CA GLN A 50 11.80 -1.49 3.93
C GLN A 50 12.66 -1.06 5.12
N ASP A 51 12.93 -2.04 6.01
CA ASP A 51 13.82 -1.88 7.17
C ASP A 51 13.39 -0.83 8.18
N GLU A 52 12.18 -0.29 8.05
CA GLU A 52 11.69 0.75 8.95
C GLU A 52 10.47 0.30 9.73
N PHE A 53 9.36 0.01 9.03
CA PHE A 53 8.12 -0.39 9.71
C PHE A 53 7.16 -1.07 8.75
N GLU A 54 6.12 -1.65 9.35
CA GLU A 54 4.95 -2.15 8.63
C GLU A 54 3.71 -1.44 9.15
N VAL A 55 2.75 -1.21 8.27
CA VAL A 55 1.51 -0.55 8.65
C VAL A 55 0.38 -1.06 7.76
N GLU A 56 -0.77 -1.39 8.36
CA GLU A 56 -1.94 -1.76 7.58
C GLU A 56 -2.63 -0.53 7.04
N GLY A 57 -3.40 -0.74 5.99
CA GLY A 57 -4.17 0.35 5.40
C GLY A 57 -4.97 -0.14 4.22
N THR A 58 -5.40 0.79 3.40
CA THR A 58 -6.25 0.49 2.26
C THR A 58 -5.67 1.05 0.97
N LEU A 59 -6.03 0.41 -0.14
CA LEU A 59 -5.67 0.88 -1.47
C LEU A 59 -6.71 1.87 -1.96
N GLU A 60 -6.25 2.94 -2.61
CA GLU A 60 -7.10 3.93 -3.26
C GLU A 60 -6.57 4.16 -4.67
N PHE A 61 -7.46 4.37 -5.63
CA PHE A 61 -7.03 4.68 -6.99
C PHE A 61 -7.18 6.17 -7.25
N ASP A 62 -6.11 6.82 -7.68
CA ASP A 62 -6.12 8.23 -8.05
C ASP A 62 -6.32 8.35 -9.55
N GLU A 63 -7.53 8.71 -9.96
CA GLU A 63 -7.87 8.82 -11.37
C GLU A 63 -7.12 9.96 -12.05
N LEU A 64 -6.81 11.02 -11.30
CA LEU A 64 -6.10 12.17 -11.86
C LEU A 64 -4.70 11.79 -12.33
N HIS A 65 -4.00 10.99 -11.54
CA HIS A 65 -2.64 10.57 -11.87
C HIS A 65 -2.56 9.17 -12.46
N GLY A 66 -3.71 8.45 -12.50
CA GLY A 66 -3.75 7.11 -13.07
C GLY A 66 -2.93 6.09 -12.30
N THR A 67 -2.84 6.23 -10.99
CA THR A 67 -2.01 5.33 -10.18
C THR A 67 -2.70 4.99 -8.86
N TRP A 68 -2.19 3.93 -8.22
CA TRP A 68 -2.68 3.52 -6.92
C TRP A 68 -1.95 4.27 -5.81
N LEU A 69 -2.69 4.56 -4.74
CA LEU A 69 -2.15 5.14 -3.52
C LEU A 69 -2.50 4.23 -2.35
N GLY A 70 -1.64 4.23 -1.34
CA GLY A 70 -1.91 3.50 -0.11
C GLY A 70 -2.20 4.46 1.03
N ARG A 71 -3.36 4.29 1.66
CA ARG A 71 -3.71 5.10 2.84
C ARG A 71 -3.37 4.31 4.09
N PRO A 72 -2.28 4.66 4.79
CA PRO A 72 -1.90 3.93 6.00
C PRO A 72 -2.80 4.24 7.17
N ASP A 73 -3.00 3.24 8.01
CA ASP A 73 -3.68 3.38 9.31
C ASP A 73 -2.59 3.29 10.38
N TYR A 74 -2.09 4.42 10.81
CA TYR A 74 -0.95 4.46 11.72
C TYR A 74 -1.25 3.91 13.12
N SER A 75 -2.52 3.66 13.44
CA SER A 75 -2.84 2.95 14.68
C SER A 75 -2.34 1.51 14.67
N THR A 76 -2.03 0.97 13.49
CA THR A 76 -1.55 -0.40 13.33
C THR A 76 -0.03 -0.49 13.11
N ILE A 77 0.68 0.63 13.14
CA ILE A 77 2.10 0.67 12.80
C ILE A 77 2.92 -0.22 13.73
N ARG A 78 3.88 -0.92 13.14
CA ARG A 78 4.81 -1.76 13.89
C ARG A 78 6.21 -1.54 13.36
N TYR A 79 7.06 -1.01 14.22
CA TYR A 79 8.46 -0.75 13.85
C TYR A 79 9.27 -2.02 13.87
N LEU A 80 10.21 -2.13 12.94
CA LEU A 80 11.07 -3.29 12.78
C LEU A 80 12.39 -3.13 13.52
#